data_faa976720c8d62e70a3730291da56679
#
_entry.id   faa976720c8d62e70a3730291da56679
#
_cell.length_a   1.000
_cell.length_b   1.000
_cell.length_c   1.000
_cell.angle_alpha   90.00
_cell.angle_beta   90.00
_cell.angle_gamma   90.00
#
_symmetry.space_group_name_H-M   'P 1'
#
loop_
_entity.id
_entity.type
_entity.pdbx_description
1 polymer ?
#
loop_
_entity_poly.entity_id
_entity_poly.type
_entity_poly.pdbx_seq_one_letter_code
_entity_poly.pdbx_strand_id
1 'polypeptide(L)'
;MHRVRLIVAWSALPLALASFGATLYLEANSGSYSSGLLKNAAFIAAGFSTTGVGFLLAIRQERNPIGWILLASGLYLALVGTTTAYANYGVLANPDSLPGTEWAVVFEDRTWPMLFVGITAVAYVFPTGALPAGRWRPIAWVAGVSFAALILVTPFTTEAFADPFAAVNNPLPSLDPGMYALLINLGMAGALAGMVGAALSVRSRLKAATGT
;
A
#
# COMPACT_ATOMS: atom_id res chain seq x y z
N MET A 1 25.03 10.72 2.07
CA MET A 1 23.82 10.07 1.52
C MET A 1 23.81 8.53 1.71
N HIS A 2 24.93 7.82 1.52
CA HIS A 2 25.03 6.37 1.74
C HIS A 2 24.60 5.94 3.16
N ARG A 3 25.18 6.54 4.20
CA ARG A 3 24.84 6.19 5.61
C ARG A 3 23.35 6.35 5.94
N VAL A 4 22.69 7.42 5.42
CA VAL A 4 21.27 7.66 5.68
C VAL A 4 20.41 6.55 5.04
N ARG A 5 20.70 6.13 3.83
CA ARG A 5 20.01 5.05 3.16
C ARG A 5 20.13 3.73 3.92
N LEU A 6 21.32 3.39 4.37
CA LEU A 6 21.53 2.21 5.19
C LEU A 6 20.73 2.27 6.50
N ILE A 7 20.76 3.40 7.21
CA ILE A 7 19.97 3.56 8.44
C ILE A 7 18.48 3.34 8.15
N VAL A 8 17.94 3.96 7.10
CA VAL A 8 16.52 3.78 6.71
C VAL A 8 16.21 2.33 6.36
N ALA A 9 17.05 1.65 5.58
CA ALA A 9 16.84 0.25 5.24
C ALA A 9 16.88 -0.65 6.49
N TRP A 10 17.86 -0.46 7.37
CA TRP A 10 17.99 -1.24 8.60
C TRP A 10 16.89 -0.95 9.63
N SER A 11 16.34 0.28 9.69
CA SER A 11 15.20 0.58 10.57
C SER A 11 13.88 -0.02 10.06
N ALA A 12 13.74 -0.25 8.77
CA ALA A 12 12.55 -0.84 8.18
C ALA A 12 12.31 -2.29 8.64
N LEU A 13 13.39 -3.05 8.86
CA LEU A 13 13.29 -4.46 9.24
C LEU A 13 12.68 -4.66 10.65
N PRO A 14 13.20 -4.03 11.73
CA PRO A 14 12.59 -4.14 13.05
C PRO A 14 11.18 -3.54 13.09
N LEU A 15 10.90 -2.49 12.31
CA LEU A 15 9.56 -1.93 12.21
C LEU A 15 8.58 -2.94 11.61
N ALA A 16 8.94 -3.62 10.52
CA ALA A 16 8.14 -4.68 9.94
C ALA A 16 7.92 -5.84 10.91
N LEU A 17 8.97 -6.29 11.60
CA LEU A 17 8.88 -7.36 12.60
C LEU A 17 7.96 -6.97 13.77
N ALA A 18 8.08 -5.75 14.27
CA ALA A 18 7.21 -5.24 15.33
C ALA A 18 5.75 -5.16 14.87
N SER A 19 5.49 -4.68 13.64
CA SER A 19 4.14 -4.65 13.05
C SER A 19 3.54 -6.04 12.93
N PHE A 20 4.29 -7.00 12.40
CA PHE A 20 3.80 -8.38 12.30
C PHE A 20 3.57 -9.03 13.67
N GLY A 21 4.46 -8.79 14.64
CA GLY A 21 4.28 -9.24 16.02
C GLY A 21 3.02 -8.65 16.65
N ALA A 22 2.79 -7.35 16.48
CA ALA A 22 1.58 -6.67 16.94
C ALA A 22 0.31 -7.24 16.28
N THR A 23 0.34 -7.49 14.96
CA THR A 23 -0.76 -8.13 14.23
C THR A 23 -1.10 -9.48 14.86
N LEU A 24 -0.11 -10.35 15.04
CA LEU A 24 -0.34 -11.69 15.61
C LEU A 24 -0.87 -11.62 17.04
N TYR A 25 -0.33 -10.71 17.86
CA TYR A 25 -0.79 -10.51 19.23
C TYR A 25 -2.25 -10.05 19.30
N LEU A 26 -2.61 -9.02 18.53
CA LEU A 26 -3.96 -8.48 18.50
C LEU A 26 -4.96 -9.49 17.94
N GLU A 27 -4.63 -10.18 16.86
CA GLU A 27 -5.45 -11.24 16.28
C GLU A 27 -5.70 -12.39 17.27
N ALA A 28 -4.67 -12.83 18.00
CA ALA A 28 -4.80 -13.88 19.00
C ALA A 28 -5.76 -13.50 20.15
N ASN A 29 -5.89 -12.19 20.43
CA ASN A 29 -6.74 -11.67 21.50
C ASN A 29 -8.10 -11.15 21.01
N SER A 30 -8.39 -11.17 19.70
CA SER A 30 -9.66 -10.70 19.13
C SER A 30 -10.79 -11.73 19.17
N GLY A 31 -10.53 -12.96 19.61
CA GLY A 31 -11.56 -14.00 19.75
C GLY A 31 -12.30 -14.29 18.44
N SER A 32 -13.62 -14.22 18.46
CA SER A 32 -14.48 -14.47 17.27
C SER A 32 -14.37 -13.39 16.18
N TYR A 33 -13.80 -12.24 16.49
CA TYR A 33 -13.56 -11.15 15.53
C TYR A 33 -12.20 -11.24 14.85
N SER A 34 -11.40 -12.24 15.20
CA SER A 34 -10.16 -12.53 14.48
C SER A 34 -10.47 -12.88 13.02
N SER A 35 -9.75 -12.27 12.09
CA SER A 35 -9.90 -12.59 10.67
C SER A 35 -9.40 -14.00 10.32
N GLY A 36 -8.78 -14.67 11.28
CA GLY A 36 -8.29 -16.04 11.17
C GLY A 36 -6.83 -16.13 10.71
N LEU A 37 -6.08 -16.97 11.41
CA LEU A 37 -4.64 -17.13 11.19
C LEU A 37 -4.28 -17.50 9.74
N LEU A 38 -5.11 -18.29 9.06
CA LEU A 38 -4.89 -18.73 7.68
C LEU A 38 -5.04 -17.59 6.66
N LYS A 39 -6.02 -16.71 6.83
CA LYS A 39 -6.17 -15.54 5.96
C LYS A 39 -5.00 -14.57 6.14
N ASN A 40 -4.60 -14.35 7.39
CA ASN A 40 -3.48 -13.48 7.72
C ASN A 40 -2.13 -14.09 7.37
N ALA A 41 -1.95 -15.40 7.43
CA ALA A 41 -0.68 -16.05 7.12
C ALA A 41 -0.20 -15.76 5.69
N ALA A 42 -1.08 -15.81 4.70
CA ALA A 42 -0.74 -15.49 3.31
C ALA A 42 -0.34 -14.01 3.15
N PHE A 43 -1.07 -13.11 3.80
CA PHE A 43 -0.80 -11.67 3.77
C PHE A 43 0.50 -11.32 4.49
N ILE A 44 0.72 -11.90 5.66
CA ILE A 44 1.95 -11.78 6.45
C ILE A 44 3.14 -12.32 5.64
N ALA A 45 3.02 -13.51 5.03
CA ALA A 45 4.08 -14.09 4.22
C ALA A 45 4.43 -13.22 3.00
N ALA A 46 3.41 -12.66 2.33
CA ALA A 46 3.61 -11.71 1.23
C ALA A 46 4.34 -10.44 1.71
N GLY A 47 3.93 -9.86 2.83
CA GLY A 47 4.56 -8.71 3.43
C GLY A 47 6.02 -8.97 3.84
N PHE A 48 6.29 -10.10 4.50
CA PHE A 48 7.64 -10.52 4.87
C PHE A 48 8.54 -10.72 3.65
N SER A 49 8.04 -11.46 2.65
CA SER A 49 8.79 -11.72 1.42
C SER A 49 9.12 -10.41 0.69
N THR A 50 8.14 -9.52 0.55
CA THR A 50 8.31 -8.22 -0.12
C THR A 50 9.27 -7.33 0.65
N THR A 51 9.14 -7.24 1.98
CA THR A 51 10.06 -6.48 2.84
C THR A 51 11.47 -7.06 2.78
N GLY A 52 11.62 -8.38 2.89
CA GLY A 52 12.92 -9.05 2.87
C GLY A 52 13.66 -8.87 1.55
N VAL A 53 12.99 -9.09 0.42
CA VAL A 53 13.56 -8.85 -0.91
C VAL A 53 13.88 -7.37 -1.10
N GLY A 54 12.96 -6.48 -0.73
CA GLY A 54 13.16 -5.04 -0.77
C GLY A 54 14.38 -4.60 0.03
N PHE A 55 14.51 -5.09 1.27
CA PHE A 55 15.65 -4.82 2.14
C PHE A 55 16.97 -5.30 1.52
N LEU A 56 17.03 -6.55 1.06
CA LEU A 56 18.24 -7.11 0.45
C LEU A 56 18.68 -6.31 -0.79
N LEU A 57 17.73 -5.90 -1.63
CA LEU A 57 18.02 -5.07 -2.79
C LEU A 57 18.44 -3.66 -2.38
N ALA A 58 17.79 -3.06 -1.40
CA ALA A 58 18.11 -1.71 -0.93
C ALA A 58 19.52 -1.61 -0.34
N ILE A 59 20.00 -2.65 0.38
CA ILE A 59 21.36 -2.64 0.95
C ILE A 59 22.44 -3.04 -0.07
N ARG A 60 22.12 -3.93 -1.04
CA ARG A 60 23.09 -4.39 -2.04
C ARG A 60 23.16 -3.51 -3.27
N GLN A 61 22.05 -2.89 -3.63
CA GLN A 61 21.89 -2.07 -4.83
C GLN A 61 21.23 -0.73 -4.48
N GLU A 62 21.86 0.05 -3.61
CA GLU A 62 21.31 1.29 -3.04
C GLU A 62 20.76 2.30 -4.05
N ARG A 63 21.29 2.27 -5.28
CA ARG A 63 20.85 3.16 -6.37
C ARG A 63 19.67 2.60 -7.15
N ASN A 64 19.32 1.33 -6.95
CA ASN A 64 18.21 0.71 -7.65
C ASN A 64 16.88 1.02 -6.90
N PRO A 65 15.96 1.77 -7.50
CA PRO A 65 14.70 2.14 -6.84
C PRO A 65 13.79 0.94 -6.60
N ILE A 66 13.96 -0.18 -7.31
CA ILE A 66 13.12 -1.37 -7.16
C ILE A 66 13.18 -1.89 -5.71
N GLY A 67 14.40 -1.95 -5.13
CA GLY A 67 14.57 -2.35 -3.73
C GLY A 67 13.80 -1.46 -2.76
N TRP A 68 13.85 -0.15 -2.96
CA TRP A 68 13.17 0.83 -2.13
C TRP A 68 11.64 0.78 -2.29
N ILE A 69 11.16 0.59 -3.52
CA ILE A 69 9.72 0.43 -3.80
C ILE A 69 9.19 -0.83 -3.11
N LEU A 70 9.89 -1.96 -3.23
CA LEU A 70 9.51 -3.20 -2.57
C LEU A 70 9.54 -3.08 -1.05
N LEU A 71 10.58 -2.44 -0.49
CA LEU A 71 10.68 -2.20 0.95
C LEU A 71 9.51 -1.36 1.48
N ALA A 72 9.19 -0.27 0.79
CA ALA A 72 8.04 0.57 1.14
C ALA A 72 6.70 -0.18 1.01
N SER A 73 6.54 -0.99 -0.05
CA SER A 73 5.35 -1.81 -0.25
C SER A 73 5.19 -2.87 0.85
N GLY A 74 6.28 -3.52 1.24
CA GLY A 74 6.26 -4.50 2.32
C GLY A 74 5.93 -3.88 3.69
N LEU A 75 6.47 -2.70 3.99
CA LEU A 75 6.11 -1.94 5.18
C LEU A 75 4.64 -1.50 5.18
N TYR A 76 4.13 -1.09 4.03
CA TYR A 76 2.72 -0.75 3.89
C TYR A 76 1.83 -1.97 4.17
N LEU A 77 2.17 -3.16 3.62
CA LEU A 77 1.44 -4.40 3.92
C LEU A 77 1.47 -4.74 5.42
N ALA A 78 2.62 -4.58 6.07
CA ALA A 78 2.73 -4.78 7.51
C ALA A 78 1.84 -3.81 8.30
N LEU A 79 1.81 -2.53 7.91
CA LEU A 79 0.95 -1.51 8.52
C LEU A 79 -0.54 -1.82 8.33
N VAL A 80 -0.98 -2.19 7.12
CA VAL A 80 -2.38 -2.60 6.87
C VAL A 80 -2.76 -3.76 7.76
N GLY A 81 -1.94 -4.82 7.84
CA GLY A 81 -2.22 -5.94 8.73
C GLY A 81 -2.35 -5.52 10.20
N THR A 82 -1.48 -4.63 10.67
CA THR A 82 -1.52 -4.13 12.05
C THR A 82 -2.75 -3.27 12.30
N THR A 83 -3.10 -2.37 11.39
CA THR A 83 -4.28 -1.49 11.55
C THR A 83 -5.58 -2.28 11.48
N THR A 84 -5.67 -3.29 10.61
CA THR A 84 -6.82 -4.21 10.57
C THR A 84 -6.97 -4.96 11.90
N ALA A 85 -5.90 -5.54 12.42
CA ALA A 85 -5.93 -6.24 13.71
C ALA A 85 -6.24 -5.29 14.87
N TYR A 86 -5.73 -4.05 14.83
CA TYR A 86 -5.99 -3.02 15.82
C TYR A 86 -7.47 -2.59 15.83
N ALA A 87 -8.05 -2.40 14.64
CA ALA A 87 -9.47 -2.09 14.48
C ALA A 87 -10.37 -3.25 14.94
N ASN A 88 -10.08 -4.49 14.54
CA ASN A 88 -10.81 -5.67 14.98
C ASN A 88 -10.80 -5.80 16.51
N TYR A 89 -9.63 -5.64 17.12
CA TYR A 89 -9.51 -5.72 18.57
C TYR A 89 -10.22 -4.58 19.29
N GLY A 90 -9.95 -3.32 18.93
CA GLY A 90 -10.38 -2.14 19.68
C GLY A 90 -11.78 -1.64 19.34
N VAL A 91 -12.36 -2.03 18.18
CA VAL A 91 -13.75 -1.70 17.82
C VAL A 91 -14.70 -2.84 18.12
N LEU A 92 -14.31 -4.09 17.82
CA LEU A 92 -15.22 -5.22 17.81
C LEU A 92 -15.03 -6.13 19.04
N ALA A 93 -13.79 -6.53 19.35
CA ALA A 93 -13.53 -7.48 20.43
C ALA A 93 -13.57 -6.83 21.82
N ASN A 94 -12.95 -5.66 21.97
CA ASN A 94 -12.86 -4.91 23.21
C ASN A 94 -13.12 -3.41 22.94
N PRO A 95 -14.39 -3.00 22.73
CA PRO A 95 -14.71 -1.61 22.45
C PRO A 95 -14.12 -0.65 23.48
N ASP A 96 -13.66 0.51 23.00
CA ASP A 96 -13.06 1.58 23.82
C ASP A 96 -11.76 1.23 24.58
N SER A 97 -11.20 0.05 24.34
CA SER A 97 -9.97 -0.38 25.01
C SER A 97 -8.69 0.26 24.42
N LEU A 98 -8.75 0.69 23.17
CA LEU A 98 -7.60 1.28 22.46
C LEU A 98 -7.93 2.67 21.93
N PRO A 99 -7.01 3.64 22.01
CA PRO A 99 -7.25 4.99 21.48
C PRO A 99 -7.12 5.03 19.97
N GLY A 100 -7.91 5.88 19.30
CA GLY A 100 -7.78 6.19 17.88
C GLY A 100 -8.09 5.02 16.94
N THR A 101 -8.95 4.10 17.36
CA THR A 101 -9.38 2.94 16.56
C THR A 101 -10.08 3.36 15.27
N GLU A 102 -10.79 4.49 15.27
CA GLU A 102 -11.41 5.09 14.09
C GLU A 102 -10.37 5.44 13.00
N TRP A 103 -9.19 5.90 13.39
CA TRP A 103 -8.08 6.18 12.44
C TRP A 103 -7.50 4.90 11.86
N ALA A 104 -7.47 3.81 12.64
CA ALA A 104 -7.06 2.51 12.13
C ALA A 104 -8.04 2.00 11.08
N VAL A 105 -9.35 2.20 11.30
CA VAL A 105 -10.41 1.88 10.33
C VAL A 105 -10.26 2.73 9.07
N VAL A 106 -10.03 4.05 9.19
CA VAL A 106 -9.76 4.92 8.02
C VAL A 106 -8.55 4.40 7.23
N PHE A 107 -7.47 4.07 7.90
CA PHE A 107 -6.27 3.60 7.23
C PHE A 107 -6.51 2.27 6.50
N GLU A 108 -7.14 1.32 7.15
CA GLU A 108 -7.44 0.00 6.59
C GLU A 108 -8.36 0.09 5.38
N ASP A 109 -9.50 0.80 5.54
CA ASP A 109 -10.56 0.83 4.52
C ASP A 109 -10.27 1.81 3.37
N ARG A 110 -9.57 2.93 3.63
CA ARG A 110 -9.42 4.03 2.65
C ARG A 110 -8.07 4.09 1.95
N THR A 111 -7.07 3.31 2.38
CA THR A 111 -5.75 3.35 1.73
C THR A 111 -5.52 2.23 0.72
N TRP A 112 -6.55 1.45 0.35
CA TRP A 112 -6.46 0.38 -0.63
C TRP A 112 -5.76 0.75 -1.95
N PRO A 113 -5.81 2.02 -2.48
CA PRO A 113 -5.08 2.35 -3.71
C PRO A 113 -3.57 2.15 -3.58
N MET A 114 -3.01 2.24 -2.38
CA MET A 114 -1.58 2.02 -2.14
C MET A 114 -1.12 0.60 -2.47
N LEU A 115 -2.01 -0.40 -2.43
CA LEU A 115 -1.70 -1.78 -2.82
C LEU A 115 -1.20 -1.86 -4.28
N PHE A 116 -1.72 -1.01 -5.14
CA PHE A 116 -1.39 -1.01 -6.57
C PHE A 116 -0.21 -0.11 -6.92
N VAL A 117 0.14 0.85 -6.05
CA VAL A 117 1.27 1.78 -6.27
C VAL A 117 2.58 1.02 -6.46
N GLY A 118 2.89 0.10 -5.56
CA GLY A 118 4.16 -0.63 -5.58
C GLY A 118 4.33 -1.46 -6.85
N ILE A 119 3.32 -2.24 -7.21
CA ILE A 119 3.32 -3.10 -8.40
C ILE A 119 3.46 -2.25 -9.67
N THR A 120 2.69 -1.16 -9.78
CA THR A 120 2.72 -0.25 -10.91
C THR A 120 4.08 0.45 -11.02
N ALA A 121 4.62 0.94 -9.92
CA ALA A 121 5.92 1.60 -9.88
C ALA A 121 7.06 0.65 -10.28
N VAL A 122 7.08 -0.58 -9.73
CA VAL A 122 8.05 -1.61 -10.14
C VAL A 122 7.95 -1.88 -11.63
N ALA A 123 6.75 -2.07 -12.17
CA ALA A 123 6.54 -2.34 -13.60
C ALA A 123 7.09 -1.20 -14.49
N TYR A 124 6.98 0.06 -14.07
CA TYR A 124 7.57 1.17 -14.82
C TYR A 124 9.10 1.21 -14.75
N VAL A 125 9.72 0.89 -13.63
CA VAL A 125 11.18 1.00 -13.48
C VAL A 125 11.94 -0.29 -13.83
N PHE A 126 11.28 -1.43 -13.91
CA PHE A 126 11.89 -2.72 -14.27
C PHE A 126 12.29 -2.77 -15.78
N PRO A 127 13.43 -3.37 -16.17
CA PRO A 127 14.47 -3.95 -15.29
C PRO A 127 15.56 -2.96 -14.91
N THR A 128 15.61 -1.77 -15.51
CA THR A 128 16.75 -0.84 -15.49
C THR A 128 16.84 0.02 -14.23
N GLY A 129 15.78 0.06 -13.41
CA GLY A 129 15.69 0.97 -12.27
C GLY A 129 15.41 2.42 -12.65
N ALA A 130 15.08 2.71 -13.91
CA ALA A 130 14.79 4.06 -14.40
C ALA A 130 13.41 4.12 -15.05
N LEU A 131 12.76 5.29 -14.93
CA LEU A 131 11.50 5.54 -15.66
C LEU A 131 11.71 5.40 -17.17
N PRO A 132 10.76 4.79 -17.89
CA PRO A 132 10.87 4.61 -19.33
C PRO A 132 10.93 5.96 -20.04
N ALA A 133 11.64 5.98 -21.17
CA ALA A 133 11.72 7.15 -22.04
C ALA A 133 10.50 7.27 -22.98
N GLY A 134 10.42 8.39 -23.70
CA GLY A 134 9.39 8.64 -24.72
C GLY A 134 7.98 8.67 -24.15
N ARG A 135 7.02 8.10 -24.91
CA ARG A 135 5.57 8.14 -24.60
C ARG A 135 5.17 7.51 -23.26
N TRP A 136 5.97 6.64 -22.69
CA TRP A 136 5.66 5.97 -21.44
C TRP A 136 5.89 6.83 -20.20
N ARG A 137 6.79 7.82 -20.31
CA ARG A 137 7.13 8.72 -19.20
C ARG A 137 5.92 9.57 -18.76
N PRO A 138 5.21 10.27 -19.63
CA PRO A 138 4.01 11.01 -19.22
C PRO A 138 2.92 10.09 -18.66
N ILE A 139 2.74 8.88 -19.21
CA ILE A 139 1.75 7.92 -18.69
C ILE A 139 2.12 7.48 -17.26
N ALA A 140 3.40 7.28 -16.98
CA ALA A 140 3.87 6.97 -15.63
C ALA A 140 3.61 8.14 -14.65
N TRP A 141 3.76 9.38 -15.09
CA TRP A 141 3.38 10.54 -14.28
C TRP A 141 1.89 10.65 -14.04
N VAL A 142 1.07 10.40 -15.06
CA VAL A 142 -0.40 10.33 -14.90
C VAL A 142 -0.77 9.27 -13.88
N ALA A 143 -0.18 8.07 -13.94
CA ALA A 143 -0.39 7.03 -12.95
C ALA A 143 -0.04 7.50 -11.52
N GLY A 144 1.14 8.10 -11.34
CA GLY A 144 1.60 8.59 -10.04
C GLY A 144 0.68 9.66 -9.46
N VAL A 145 0.29 10.64 -10.27
CA VAL A 145 -0.64 11.72 -9.86
C VAL A 145 -2.02 11.13 -9.52
N SER A 146 -2.52 10.19 -10.33
CA SER A 146 -3.82 9.55 -10.11
C SER A 146 -3.85 8.73 -8.82
N PHE A 147 -2.82 7.93 -8.55
CA PHE A 147 -2.72 7.20 -7.28
C PHE A 147 -2.59 8.15 -6.08
N ALA A 148 -1.79 9.22 -6.21
CA ALA A 148 -1.69 10.23 -5.15
C ALA A 148 -3.04 10.90 -4.89
N ALA A 149 -3.78 11.26 -5.94
CA ALA A 149 -5.12 11.83 -5.83
C ALA A 149 -6.09 10.84 -5.14
N LEU A 150 -6.09 9.57 -5.55
CA LEU A 150 -6.92 8.54 -4.91
C LEU A 150 -6.61 8.41 -3.42
N ILE A 151 -5.34 8.26 -3.04
CA ILE A 151 -4.92 8.12 -1.64
C ILE A 151 -5.33 9.34 -0.80
N LEU A 152 -5.23 10.54 -1.38
CA LEU A 152 -5.58 11.78 -0.68
C LEU A 152 -7.09 12.02 -0.62
N VAL A 153 -7.87 11.53 -1.56
CA VAL A 153 -9.31 11.83 -1.67
C VAL A 153 -10.20 10.77 -1.02
N THR A 154 -9.83 9.48 -1.12
CA THR A 154 -10.64 8.37 -0.58
C THR A 154 -11.07 8.54 0.89
N PRO A 155 -10.25 9.11 1.80
CA PRO A 155 -10.67 9.27 3.19
C PRO A 155 -11.81 10.29 3.41
N PHE A 156 -12.05 11.20 2.47
CA PHE A 156 -13.00 12.31 2.61
C PHE A 156 -14.39 12.00 2.02
N THR A 157 -14.84 10.77 2.14
CA THR A 157 -16.16 10.32 1.66
C THR A 157 -17.22 10.41 2.73
N THR A 158 -18.48 10.54 2.28
CA THR A 158 -19.69 10.37 3.14
C THR A 158 -20.11 8.91 3.29
N GLU A 159 -19.51 7.98 2.52
CA GLU A 159 -19.86 6.57 2.56
C GLU A 159 -19.40 5.94 3.88
N ALA A 160 -20.25 5.11 4.46
CA ALA A 160 -19.88 4.29 5.60
C ALA A 160 -18.66 3.42 5.28
N PHE A 161 -17.94 3.00 6.31
CA PHE A 161 -16.89 2.00 6.15
C PHE A 161 -17.50 0.65 5.75
N ALA A 162 -16.70 -0.20 5.15
CA ALA A 162 -17.10 -1.57 4.85
C ALA A 162 -17.38 -2.38 6.13
N ASP A 163 -18.28 -3.35 6.05
CA ASP A 163 -18.47 -4.29 7.15
C ASP A 163 -17.17 -4.98 7.55
N PRO A 164 -16.91 -5.15 8.85
CA PRO A 164 -17.82 -4.97 9.98
C PRO A 164 -17.77 -3.58 10.65
N PHE A 165 -17.14 -2.57 10.04
CA PHE A 165 -16.94 -1.25 10.64
C PHE A 165 -17.95 -0.19 10.23
N ALA A 166 -19.08 -0.57 9.61
CA ALA A 166 -20.08 0.35 9.10
C ALA A 166 -20.68 1.32 10.16
N ALA A 167 -20.63 0.94 11.44
CA ALA A 167 -21.10 1.76 12.55
C ALA A 167 -20.06 2.78 13.06
N VAL A 168 -18.80 2.70 12.60
CA VAL A 168 -17.74 3.62 13.01
C VAL A 168 -17.90 4.93 12.26
N ASN A 169 -17.83 6.05 12.97
CA ASN A 169 -17.88 7.36 12.36
C ASN A 169 -16.52 7.71 11.72
N ASN A 170 -16.56 8.25 10.50
CA ASN A 170 -15.36 8.77 9.87
C ASN A 170 -14.91 10.07 10.62
N PRO A 171 -13.70 10.12 11.20
CA PRO A 171 -13.21 11.30 11.91
C PRO A 171 -12.86 12.46 10.96
N LEU A 172 -12.78 12.21 9.65
CA LEU A 172 -12.45 13.22 8.65
C LEU A 172 -13.70 13.91 8.11
N PRO A 173 -13.59 15.22 7.75
CA PRO A 173 -14.69 15.90 7.09
C PRO A 173 -14.95 15.32 5.71
N SER A 174 -16.19 15.24 5.30
CA SER A 174 -16.57 14.78 3.96
C SER A 174 -16.46 15.90 2.93
N LEU A 175 -16.05 15.55 1.72
CA LEU A 175 -16.18 16.42 0.54
C LEU A 175 -17.64 16.46 0.06
N ASP A 176 -17.96 17.48 -0.74
CA ASP A 176 -19.20 17.48 -1.51
C ASP A 176 -19.30 16.20 -2.35
N PRO A 177 -20.42 15.47 -2.34
CA PRO A 177 -20.54 14.19 -3.04
C PRO A 177 -20.25 14.25 -4.53
N GLY A 178 -20.63 15.34 -5.21
CA GLY A 178 -20.35 15.52 -6.64
C GLY A 178 -18.85 15.72 -6.89
N MET A 179 -18.19 16.53 -6.07
CA MET A 179 -16.74 16.74 -6.15
C MET A 179 -15.99 15.44 -5.82
N TYR A 180 -16.38 14.71 -4.78
CA TYR A 180 -15.80 13.43 -4.42
C TYR A 180 -15.89 12.44 -5.59
N ALA A 181 -17.08 12.25 -6.16
CA ALA A 181 -17.31 11.35 -7.28
C ALA A 181 -16.46 11.74 -8.51
N LEU A 182 -16.38 13.03 -8.83
CA LEU A 182 -15.54 13.51 -9.94
C LEU A 182 -14.06 13.15 -9.71
N LEU A 183 -13.51 13.46 -8.54
CA LEU A 183 -12.09 13.24 -8.23
C LEU A 183 -11.74 11.74 -8.19
N ILE A 184 -12.61 10.90 -7.61
CA ILE A 184 -12.42 9.44 -7.57
C ILE A 184 -12.47 8.87 -8.99
N ASN A 185 -13.47 9.24 -9.80
CA ASN A 185 -13.59 8.71 -11.16
C ASN A 185 -12.40 9.12 -12.05
N LEU A 186 -11.92 10.35 -11.97
CA LEU A 186 -10.73 10.80 -12.69
C LEU A 186 -9.47 10.08 -12.18
N GLY A 187 -9.32 9.93 -10.85
CA GLY A 187 -8.23 9.19 -10.25
C GLY A 187 -8.22 7.73 -10.67
N MET A 188 -9.37 7.06 -10.65
CA MET A 188 -9.53 5.66 -11.09
C MET A 188 -9.21 5.49 -12.57
N ALA A 189 -9.75 6.35 -13.43
CA ALA A 189 -9.48 6.30 -14.86
C ALA A 189 -7.98 6.46 -15.15
N GLY A 190 -7.33 7.43 -14.52
CA GLY A 190 -5.89 7.67 -14.68
C GLY A 190 -5.03 6.55 -14.09
N ALA A 191 -5.40 5.99 -12.93
CA ALA A 191 -4.70 4.85 -12.32
C ALA A 191 -4.79 3.60 -13.21
N LEU A 192 -6.00 3.27 -13.72
CA LEU A 192 -6.20 2.14 -14.62
C LEU A 192 -5.43 2.33 -15.93
N ALA A 193 -5.50 3.51 -16.56
CA ALA A 193 -4.71 3.84 -17.74
C ALA A 193 -3.21 3.70 -17.46
N GLY A 194 -2.77 4.13 -16.28
CA GLY A 194 -1.40 3.99 -15.81
C GLY A 194 -0.96 2.54 -15.62
N MET A 195 -1.79 1.69 -15.05
CA MET A 195 -1.50 0.26 -14.87
C MET A 195 -1.40 -0.46 -16.22
N VAL A 196 -2.33 -0.19 -17.13
CA VAL A 196 -2.28 -0.71 -18.51
C VAL A 196 -1.02 -0.20 -19.23
N GLY A 197 -0.70 1.09 -19.07
CA GLY A 197 0.53 1.69 -19.59
C GLY A 197 1.79 1.04 -19.06
N ALA A 198 1.83 0.69 -17.77
CA ALA A 198 2.94 -0.04 -17.15
C ALA A 198 3.13 -1.42 -17.80
N ALA A 199 2.06 -2.20 -17.96
CA ALA A 199 2.10 -3.52 -18.58
C ALA A 199 2.59 -3.44 -20.05
N LEU A 200 2.04 -2.50 -20.83
CA LEU A 200 2.45 -2.27 -22.21
C LEU A 200 3.90 -1.79 -22.34
N SER A 201 4.36 -0.96 -21.39
CA SER A 201 5.74 -0.50 -21.32
C SER A 201 6.71 -1.66 -21.05
N VAL A 202 6.39 -2.58 -20.16
CA VAL A 202 7.18 -3.81 -19.92
C VAL A 202 7.24 -4.65 -21.19
N ARG A 203 6.09 -4.90 -21.83
CA ARG A 203 6.02 -5.68 -23.08
C ARG A 203 6.89 -5.07 -24.19
N SER A 204 6.84 -3.74 -24.35
CA SER A 204 7.64 -3.05 -25.39
C SER A 204 9.15 -3.19 -25.14
N ARG A 205 9.56 -3.14 -23.88
CA ARG A 205 10.99 -3.30 -23.50
C ARG A 205 11.47 -4.75 -23.67
N LEU A 206 10.64 -5.72 -23.34
CA LEU A 206 10.94 -7.13 -23.56
C LEU A 206 11.12 -7.43 -25.05
N LYS A 207 10.21 -6.96 -25.90
CA LYS A 207 10.33 -7.10 -27.36
C LYS A 207 11.60 -6.48 -27.91
N ALA A 208 11.96 -5.28 -27.43
CA ALA A 208 13.20 -4.61 -27.86
C ALA A 208 14.46 -5.40 -27.41
N ALA A 209 14.41 -6.10 -26.29
CA ALA A 209 15.53 -6.91 -25.80
C ALA A 209 15.67 -8.26 -26.52
N THR A 210 14.57 -8.84 -27.04
CA THR A 210 14.56 -10.14 -27.76
C THR A 210 14.73 -10.00 -29.26
N GLY A 211 14.74 -8.78 -29.80
CA GLY A 211 14.96 -8.53 -31.24
C GLY A 211 13.78 -8.95 -32.15
N THR A 212 12.59 -9.20 -31.57
CA THR A 212 11.35 -9.59 -32.28
C THR A 212 10.25 -8.55 -32.18
#